data_9ed16de4fa9aa251227b1efcae258a52
#
_entry.id   9ed16de4fa9aa251227b1efcae258a52
#
_cell.length_a   1.000
_cell.length_b   1.000
_cell.length_c   1.000
_cell.angle_alpha   90.00
_cell.angle_beta   90.00
_cell.angle_gamma   90.00
#
_symmetry.space_group_name_H-M   'P 1'
#
loop_
_entity.id
_entity.type
_entity.pdbx_description
1 polymer ?
#
loop_
_entity_poly.entity_id
_entity_poly.type
_entity_poly.pdbx_seq_one_letter_code
_entity_poly.pdbx_strand_id
1 'polypeptide(L)'
;SILKDLKFNFTGALRYVKSDQLHKITEDSNVANAYRAAGNSTIRQNNPYLWHNTEDLNAEPIVVLPLGGFYNTNNYRMLNYDIRYSLNYNKVWDGAHMHELNALAGMQIKYTDRRITSATQPGYQYKMGGVVYNDPNFYRMMADRKTDLYSAEELFDRFVAAYANADYSFDRKYSISATIRVDGSNALGKSANKRWLPTWNFGAKWNIQNESFMENASDWVDVLSLRLSYGLTASMPQLASAGVV
;
A
#
# COMPACT_ATOMS: atom_id res chain seq x y z
N SER A 1 4.10 -40.85 -16.50
CA SER A 1 2.90 -40.41 -15.73
C SER A 1 2.92 -38.87 -15.62
N ILE A 2 1.90 -38.19 -16.08
CA ILE A 2 1.76 -36.74 -16.07
C ILE A 2 1.91 -36.19 -14.63
N LEU A 3 1.46 -36.91 -13.62
CA LEU A 3 1.49 -36.50 -12.22
C LEU A 3 2.91 -36.41 -11.61
N LYS A 4 3.90 -37.09 -12.16
CA LYS A 4 5.29 -37.01 -11.67
C LYS A 4 5.96 -35.72 -12.05
N ASP A 5 5.51 -35.08 -13.12
CA ASP A 5 6.08 -33.89 -13.71
C ASP A 5 5.34 -32.61 -13.25
N LEU A 6 4.29 -32.76 -12.41
CA LEU A 6 3.43 -31.71 -11.93
C LEU A 6 3.69 -31.41 -10.46
N LYS A 7 3.94 -30.11 -10.12
CA LYS A 7 4.10 -29.65 -8.75
C LYS A 7 3.09 -28.56 -8.44
N PHE A 8 2.35 -28.74 -7.36
CA PHE A 8 1.48 -27.70 -6.80
C PHE A 8 2.19 -26.97 -5.66
N ASN A 9 2.16 -25.64 -5.69
CA ASN A 9 2.67 -24.81 -4.62
C ASN A 9 1.55 -23.92 -4.11
N PHE A 10 1.46 -23.86 -2.79
CA PHE A 10 0.57 -22.97 -2.06
C PHE A 10 1.38 -22.12 -1.08
N THR A 11 1.13 -20.82 -1.06
CA THR A 11 1.72 -19.90 -0.08
C THR A 11 0.61 -19.01 0.46
N GLY A 12 0.45 -19.01 1.78
CA GLY A 12 -0.46 -18.12 2.47
C GLY A 12 0.31 -17.26 3.49
N ALA A 13 0.03 -15.97 3.51
CA ALA A 13 0.55 -15.06 4.51
C ALA A 13 -0.59 -14.23 5.11
N LEU A 14 -0.57 -14.09 6.43
CA LEU A 14 -1.47 -13.24 7.19
C LEU A 14 -0.62 -12.29 8.02
N ARG A 15 -0.93 -10.99 7.93
CA ARG A 15 -0.27 -9.97 8.74
C ARG A 15 -1.33 -9.10 9.43
N TYR A 16 -1.22 -9.02 10.73
CA TYR A 16 -1.99 -8.11 11.54
C TYR A 16 -1.04 -7.12 12.22
N VAL A 17 -1.34 -5.84 12.12
CA VAL A 17 -0.59 -4.75 12.77
C VAL A 17 -1.58 -3.90 13.54
N LYS A 18 -1.26 -3.61 14.78
CA LYS A 18 -1.95 -2.64 15.62
C LYS A 18 -0.90 -1.72 16.23
N SER A 19 -1.11 -0.41 16.12
CA SER A 19 -0.28 0.60 16.75
C SER A 19 -1.18 1.64 17.40
N ASP A 20 -1.08 1.77 18.71
CA ASP A 20 -1.78 2.77 19.47
C ASP A 20 -0.74 3.80 19.95
N GLN A 21 -0.87 5.04 19.50
CA GLN A 21 -0.02 6.15 19.90
C GLN A 21 -0.83 7.10 20.78
N LEU A 22 -0.25 7.49 21.89
CA LEU A 22 -0.81 8.45 22.82
C LEU A 22 0.18 9.56 23.09
N HIS A 23 -0.19 10.78 22.73
CA HIS A 23 0.57 11.99 23.05
C HIS A 23 -0.17 12.79 24.11
N LYS A 24 0.43 12.90 25.29
CA LYS A 24 -0.13 13.57 26.46
C LYS A 24 0.48 14.95 26.60
N ILE A 25 -0.38 15.98 26.65
CA ILE A 25 -0.01 17.33 27.06
C ILE A 25 -0.78 17.59 28.36
N THR A 26 -0.06 17.61 29.47
CA THR A 26 -0.69 17.76 30.81
C THR A 26 -1.17 19.19 31.04
N GLU A 27 -2.13 19.35 31.94
CA GLU A 27 -2.73 20.63 32.30
C GLU A 27 -1.73 21.67 32.81
N ASP A 28 -0.63 21.23 33.44
CA ASP A 28 0.41 22.07 34.01
C ASP A 28 1.58 22.34 33.04
N SER A 29 1.51 21.81 31.82
CA SER A 29 2.57 22.00 30.82
C SER A 29 2.65 23.43 30.30
N ASN A 30 3.85 23.86 29.89
CA ASN A 30 4.05 25.17 29.26
C ASN A 30 3.20 25.34 27.99
N VAL A 31 2.97 24.27 27.24
CA VAL A 31 2.14 24.26 26.03
C VAL A 31 0.68 24.57 26.36
N ALA A 32 0.11 23.85 27.34
CA ALA A 32 -1.26 24.09 27.77
C ALA A 32 -1.44 25.51 28.35
N ASN A 33 -0.47 25.99 29.12
CA ASN A 33 -0.47 27.34 29.66
C ASN A 33 -0.36 28.41 28.57
N ALA A 34 0.46 28.20 27.56
CA ALA A 34 0.59 29.12 26.42
C ALA A 34 -0.72 29.26 25.63
N TYR A 35 -1.45 28.16 25.43
CA TYR A 35 -2.75 28.16 24.75
C TYR A 35 -3.88 28.80 25.57
N ARG A 36 -3.72 28.96 26.87
CA ARG A 36 -4.63 29.68 27.75
C ARG A 36 -4.23 31.14 28.01
N ALA A 37 -3.05 31.52 27.51
CA ALA A 37 -2.54 32.88 27.81
C ALA A 37 -3.23 33.96 26.93
N ALA A 38 -3.60 35.06 27.56
CA ALA A 38 -4.20 36.21 26.91
C ALA A 38 -3.68 37.55 27.48
N GLY A 39 -2.54 37.55 28.19
CA GLY A 39 -2.07 38.65 29.00
C GLY A 39 -1.66 39.94 28.27
N ASN A 40 -1.27 39.84 27.00
CA ASN A 40 -0.90 41.04 26.22
C ASN A 40 -1.26 40.86 24.73
N SER A 41 -1.14 41.94 23.94
CA SER A 41 -1.53 41.95 22.53
C SER A 41 -0.74 40.95 21.67
N THR A 42 0.55 40.81 21.91
CA THR A 42 1.40 39.84 21.16
C THR A 42 0.96 38.40 21.43
N ILE A 43 0.69 38.05 22.68
CA ILE A 43 0.19 36.70 23.05
C ILE A 43 -1.17 36.50 22.41
N ARG A 44 -2.09 37.46 22.48
CA ARG A 44 -3.43 37.38 21.88
C ARG A 44 -3.37 37.17 20.36
N GLN A 45 -2.46 37.83 19.67
CA GLN A 45 -2.30 37.67 18.22
C GLN A 45 -1.76 36.29 17.82
N ASN A 46 -0.96 35.64 18.66
CA ASN A 46 -0.31 34.40 18.38
C ASN A 46 -0.98 33.17 19.00
N ASN A 47 -1.95 33.36 19.91
CA ASN A 47 -2.66 32.22 20.51
C ASN A 47 -3.83 31.75 19.63
N PRO A 48 -3.75 30.56 19.01
CA PRO A 48 -4.80 30.06 18.13
C PRO A 48 -6.09 29.66 18.85
N TYR A 49 -6.08 29.61 20.18
CA TYR A 49 -7.24 29.17 20.97
C TYR A 49 -8.00 30.34 21.60
N LEU A 50 -7.78 31.56 21.15
CA LEU A 50 -8.61 32.70 21.51
C LEU A 50 -9.77 32.84 20.53
N TRP A 51 -10.98 32.95 21.09
CA TRP A 51 -12.18 33.26 20.33
C TRP A 51 -12.39 34.76 20.24
N HIS A 52 -12.62 35.26 19.03
CA HIS A 52 -12.96 36.62 18.74
C HIS A 52 -14.43 36.73 18.44
N ASN A 53 -15.15 37.61 19.10
CA ASN A 53 -16.54 37.87 18.75
C ASN A 53 -16.61 38.55 17.38
N THR A 54 -17.30 37.92 16.44
CA THR A 54 -17.47 38.44 15.07
C THR A 54 -18.54 39.52 14.99
N GLU A 55 -19.41 39.63 16.00
CA GLU A 55 -20.48 40.61 16.07
C GLU A 55 -20.03 41.92 16.75
N ASP A 56 -19.02 41.86 17.62
CA ASP A 56 -18.39 42.99 18.27
C ASP A 56 -16.88 42.94 18.18
N LEU A 57 -16.34 43.64 17.18
CA LEU A 57 -14.89 43.68 16.92
C LEU A 57 -14.09 44.38 18.00
N ASN A 58 -14.75 45.12 18.90
CA ASN A 58 -14.11 45.81 20.04
C ASN A 58 -14.09 44.93 21.29
N ALA A 59 -14.80 43.81 21.29
CA ALA A 59 -14.77 42.87 22.41
C ALA A 59 -13.38 42.26 22.59
N GLU A 60 -12.91 42.20 23.83
CA GLU A 60 -11.65 41.51 24.13
C GLU A 60 -11.78 40.00 23.81
N PRO A 61 -10.76 39.41 23.17
CA PRO A 61 -10.78 37.96 22.89
C PRO A 61 -10.79 37.16 24.18
N ILE A 62 -11.56 36.12 24.22
CA ILE A 62 -11.70 35.22 25.36
C ILE A 62 -11.01 33.87 25.15
N VAL A 63 -10.48 33.34 26.23
CA VAL A 63 -9.90 31.97 26.23
C VAL A 63 -11.04 30.97 26.27
N VAL A 64 -11.20 30.22 25.21
CA VAL A 64 -12.23 29.18 25.09
C VAL A 64 -11.69 27.76 25.30
N LEU A 65 -10.36 27.62 25.39
CA LEU A 65 -9.76 26.32 25.66
C LEU A 65 -10.17 25.85 27.07
N PRO A 66 -10.75 24.67 27.19
CA PRO A 66 -11.13 24.13 28.49
C PRO A 66 -9.94 24.00 29.44
N LEU A 67 -10.18 24.13 30.73
CA LEU A 67 -9.16 23.85 31.76
C LEU A 67 -8.72 22.40 31.67
N GLY A 68 -7.46 22.16 31.42
CA GLY A 68 -6.88 20.83 31.24
C GLY A 68 -5.76 20.86 30.19
N GLY A 69 -5.29 19.71 29.86
CA GLY A 69 -4.32 19.50 28.79
C GLY A 69 -4.97 18.94 27.53
N PHE A 70 -4.21 18.18 26.78
CA PHE A 70 -4.68 17.51 25.58
C PHE A 70 -4.42 16.01 25.67
N TYR A 71 -5.41 15.24 25.28
CA TYR A 71 -5.30 13.79 25.13
C TYR A 71 -5.39 13.46 23.64
N ASN A 72 -4.23 13.27 23.01
CA ASN A 72 -4.14 13.01 21.58
C ASN A 72 -3.87 11.54 21.34
N THR A 73 -4.73 10.91 20.55
CA THR A 73 -4.55 9.51 20.14
C THR A 73 -4.42 9.40 18.63
N ASN A 74 -3.57 8.49 18.20
CA ASN A 74 -3.48 8.08 16.81
C ASN A 74 -3.37 6.55 16.77
N ASN A 75 -4.44 5.91 16.33
CA ASN A 75 -4.55 4.46 16.31
C ASN A 75 -4.50 3.98 14.87
N TYR A 76 -3.65 3.03 14.61
CA TYR A 76 -3.49 2.36 13.33
C TYR A 76 -3.78 0.87 13.47
N ARG A 77 -4.62 0.35 12.58
CA ARG A 77 -4.87 -1.08 12.45
C ARG A 77 -4.77 -1.50 11.01
N MET A 78 -4.07 -2.59 10.75
CA MET A 78 -3.99 -3.19 9.43
C MET A 78 -4.18 -4.70 9.53
N LEU A 79 -5.05 -5.23 8.67
CA LEU A 79 -5.17 -6.64 8.37
C LEU A 79 -4.79 -6.85 6.91
N ASN A 80 -3.80 -7.68 6.65
CA ASN A 80 -3.37 -8.02 5.30
C ASN A 80 -3.31 -9.54 5.15
N TYR A 81 -3.82 -10.08 4.06
CA TYR A 81 -3.55 -11.44 3.64
C TYR A 81 -3.10 -11.49 2.18
N ASP A 82 -2.18 -12.41 1.90
CA ASP A 82 -1.67 -12.72 0.57
C ASP A 82 -1.74 -14.24 0.39
N ILE A 83 -2.52 -14.68 -0.59
CA ILE A 83 -2.69 -16.09 -0.92
C ILE A 83 -2.22 -16.28 -2.36
N ARG A 84 -1.30 -17.22 -2.55
CA ARG A 84 -0.78 -17.60 -3.87
C ARG A 84 -0.86 -19.09 -4.03
N TYR A 85 -1.27 -19.50 -5.20
CA TYR A 85 -1.14 -20.88 -5.61
C TYR A 85 -0.64 -20.95 -7.05
N SER A 86 0.20 -21.94 -7.31
CA SER A 86 0.73 -22.19 -8.64
C SER A 86 0.89 -23.66 -8.92
N LEU A 87 0.74 -23.99 -10.17
CA LEU A 87 0.92 -25.29 -10.74
C LEU A 87 2.12 -25.21 -11.69
N ASN A 88 3.13 -26.03 -11.43
CA ASN A 88 4.32 -26.10 -12.27
C ASN A 88 4.35 -27.44 -12.96
N TYR A 89 4.56 -27.44 -14.25
CA TYR A 89 4.73 -28.61 -15.06
C TYR A 89 6.08 -28.57 -15.78
N ASN A 90 6.91 -29.59 -15.55
CA ASN A 90 8.22 -29.72 -16.17
C ASN A 90 8.32 -31.05 -16.85
N LYS A 91 8.60 -31.05 -18.14
CA LYS A 91 8.68 -32.24 -18.94
C LYS A 91 9.88 -32.23 -19.85
N VAL A 92 10.64 -33.32 -19.84
CA VAL A 92 11.69 -33.59 -20.79
C VAL A 92 11.27 -34.87 -21.53
N TRP A 93 11.21 -34.79 -22.85
CA TRP A 93 10.98 -35.97 -23.71
C TRP A 93 12.34 -36.39 -24.27
N ASP A 94 12.53 -37.73 -24.30
CA ASP A 94 13.76 -38.41 -24.64
C ASP A 94 14.98 -38.03 -23.76
N GLY A 95 15.82 -38.99 -23.47
CA GLY A 95 16.95 -38.85 -22.55
C GLY A 95 18.03 -37.87 -22.99
N ALA A 96 17.93 -37.28 -24.17
CA ALA A 96 18.91 -36.39 -24.79
C ALA A 96 18.54 -34.89 -24.64
N HIS A 97 17.46 -34.54 -23.92
CA HIS A 97 16.95 -33.18 -23.82
C HIS A 97 16.55 -32.56 -25.17
N MET A 98 16.10 -33.37 -26.10
CA MET A 98 15.67 -32.91 -27.41
C MET A 98 14.47 -31.96 -27.29
N HIS A 99 13.53 -32.31 -26.41
CA HIS A 99 12.35 -31.50 -26.10
C HIS A 99 12.21 -31.26 -24.61
N GLU A 100 12.18 -30.04 -24.22
CA GLU A 100 12.00 -29.60 -22.82
C GLU A 100 10.89 -28.55 -22.75
N LEU A 101 9.88 -28.80 -21.91
CA LEU A 101 8.80 -27.89 -21.62
C LEU A 101 8.75 -27.56 -20.14
N ASN A 102 8.80 -26.29 -19.82
CA ASN A 102 8.54 -25.76 -18.49
C ASN A 102 7.31 -24.85 -18.56
N ALA A 103 6.26 -25.18 -17.84
CA ALA A 103 5.04 -24.40 -17.79
C ALA A 103 4.64 -24.11 -16.34
N LEU A 104 4.12 -22.94 -16.11
CA LEU A 104 3.63 -22.50 -14.82
C LEU A 104 2.32 -21.74 -15.02
N ALA A 105 1.32 -22.04 -14.20
CA ALA A 105 0.10 -21.25 -14.11
C ALA A 105 -0.22 -21.00 -12.64
N GLY A 106 -0.71 -19.80 -12.31
CA GLY A 106 -0.99 -19.47 -10.93
C GLY A 106 -1.94 -18.30 -10.76
N MET A 107 -2.38 -18.14 -9.54
CA MET A 107 -3.17 -17.01 -9.10
C MET A 107 -2.65 -16.45 -7.78
N GLN A 108 -2.90 -15.15 -7.58
CA GLN A 108 -2.59 -14.44 -6.36
C GLN A 108 -3.78 -13.59 -5.96
N ILE A 109 -4.11 -13.63 -4.68
CA ILE A 109 -5.15 -12.78 -4.07
C ILE A 109 -4.51 -12.05 -2.91
N LYS A 110 -4.60 -10.71 -2.93
CA LYS A 110 -4.19 -9.85 -1.82
C LYS A 110 -5.36 -9.02 -1.34
N TYR A 111 -5.44 -8.87 -0.05
CA TYR A 111 -6.38 -7.98 0.60
C TYR A 111 -5.67 -7.22 1.72
N THR A 112 -5.90 -5.92 1.80
CA THR A 112 -5.42 -5.09 2.89
C THR A 112 -6.57 -4.19 3.36
N ASP A 113 -6.88 -4.28 4.64
CA ASP A 113 -7.78 -3.38 5.37
C ASP A 113 -6.92 -2.53 6.31
N ARG A 114 -6.95 -1.21 6.14
CA ARG A 114 -6.26 -0.26 7.01
C ARG A 114 -7.28 0.69 7.59
N ARG A 115 -7.17 0.91 8.90
CA ARG A 115 -7.96 1.89 9.62
C ARG A 115 -7.03 2.79 10.42
N ILE A 116 -7.21 4.08 10.23
CA ILE A 116 -6.47 5.12 10.94
C ILE A 116 -7.51 5.98 11.65
N THR A 117 -7.42 6.08 12.95
CA THR A 117 -8.27 6.97 13.74
C THR A 117 -7.41 7.92 14.54
N SER A 118 -7.64 9.21 14.38
CA SER A 118 -6.97 10.26 15.15
C SER A 118 -8.01 11.03 15.95
N ALA A 119 -7.71 11.27 17.22
CA ALA A 119 -8.58 12.06 18.08
C ALA A 119 -7.74 13.00 18.95
N THR A 120 -8.18 14.24 19.04
CA THR A 120 -7.66 15.24 19.96
C THR A 120 -8.76 15.64 20.93
N GLN A 121 -8.58 15.34 22.21
CA GLN A 121 -9.48 15.76 23.26
C GLN A 121 -8.84 16.92 24.06
N PRO A 122 -9.25 18.16 23.83
CA PRO A 122 -8.82 19.29 24.63
C PRO A 122 -9.52 19.28 25.98
N GLY A 123 -8.90 19.92 26.97
CA GLY A 123 -9.45 20.05 28.32
C GLY A 123 -9.38 18.77 29.15
N TYR A 124 -8.55 17.81 28.74
CA TYR A 124 -8.39 16.58 29.51
C TYR A 124 -7.61 16.82 30.80
N GLN A 125 -8.22 16.53 31.93
CA GLN A 125 -7.63 16.67 33.27
C GLN A 125 -7.05 15.33 33.71
N TYR A 126 -5.75 15.21 33.69
CA TYR A 126 -5.05 13.95 34.00
C TYR A 126 -5.22 13.52 35.46
N LYS A 127 -5.36 14.48 36.37
CA LYS A 127 -5.60 14.23 37.79
C LYS A 127 -7.00 13.64 38.07
N MET A 128 -7.96 13.95 37.18
CA MET A 128 -9.34 13.51 37.30
C MET A 128 -9.72 12.39 36.33
N GLY A 129 -8.88 12.14 35.31
CA GLY A 129 -9.10 11.09 34.31
C GLY A 129 -10.21 11.40 33.30
N GLY A 130 -10.48 12.68 33.00
CA GLY A 130 -11.54 13.03 32.06
C GLY A 130 -11.61 14.53 31.74
N VAL A 131 -12.66 14.88 30.97
CA VAL A 131 -12.99 16.27 30.63
C VAL A 131 -14.18 16.70 31.46
N VAL A 132 -14.02 17.80 32.21
CA VAL A 132 -15.06 18.28 33.13
C VAL A 132 -15.99 19.30 32.44
N TYR A 133 -15.44 20.14 31.57
CA TYR A 133 -16.17 21.21 30.91
C TYR A 133 -15.58 21.53 29.53
N ASN A 134 -16.47 21.81 28.57
CA ASN A 134 -16.12 22.30 27.24
C ASN A 134 -16.90 23.57 26.93
N ASP A 135 -16.20 24.63 26.48
CA ASP A 135 -16.83 25.86 26.01
C ASP A 135 -17.44 25.63 24.61
N PRO A 136 -18.73 25.97 24.40
CA PRO A 136 -19.35 25.85 23.08
C PRO A 136 -18.66 26.66 21.99
N ASN A 137 -18.08 27.81 22.31
CA ASN A 137 -17.36 28.65 21.37
C ASN A 137 -16.06 28.03 20.89
N PHE A 138 -15.46 27.13 21.69
CA PHE A 138 -14.34 26.31 21.23
C PHE A 138 -14.72 25.46 20.01
N TYR A 139 -15.84 24.77 20.08
CA TYR A 139 -16.30 23.91 18.96
C TYR A 139 -16.72 24.72 17.75
N ARG A 140 -17.35 25.91 17.95
CA ARG A 140 -17.64 26.84 16.84
C ARG A 140 -16.36 27.28 16.16
N MET A 141 -15.34 27.68 16.92
CA MET A 141 -14.05 28.10 16.37
C MET A 141 -13.35 26.96 15.61
N MET A 142 -13.41 25.71 16.10
CA MET A 142 -12.86 24.57 15.37
C MET A 142 -13.61 24.31 14.06
N ALA A 143 -14.94 24.42 14.07
CA ALA A 143 -15.77 24.26 12.88
C ALA A 143 -15.48 25.36 11.84
N ASP A 144 -15.39 26.64 12.26
CA ASP A 144 -15.07 27.76 11.38
C ASP A 144 -13.68 27.61 10.73
N ARG A 145 -12.72 27.06 11.46
CA ARG A 145 -11.37 26.79 10.98
C ARG A 145 -11.22 25.46 10.23
N LYS A 146 -12.29 24.69 10.13
CA LYS A 146 -12.28 23.32 9.55
C LYS A 146 -11.20 22.45 10.19
N THR A 147 -11.05 22.53 11.50
CA THR A 147 -10.07 21.76 12.27
C THR A 147 -10.77 20.53 12.86
N ASP A 148 -10.38 19.38 12.41
CA ASP A 148 -10.93 18.11 12.89
C ASP A 148 -10.36 17.75 14.27
N LEU A 149 -11.25 17.54 15.24
CA LEU A 149 -10.90 16.96 16.54
C LEU A 149 -10.93 15.44 16.53
N TYR A 150 -11.57 14.86 15.54
CA TYR A 150 -11.63 13.43 15.28
C TYR A 150 -11.62 13.17 13.78
N SER A 151 -10.81 12.22 13.37
CA SER A 151 -10.82 11.71 12.00
C SER A 151 -10.77 10.19 12.00
N ALA A 152 -11.47 9.57 11.07
CA ALA A 152 -11.41 8.14 10.82
C ALA A 152 -11.28 7.91 9.32
N GLU A 153 -10.25 7.16 8.95
CA GLU A 153 -9.98 6.79 7.57
C GLU A 153 -9.96 5.28 7.44
N GLU A 154 -10.69 4.74 6.47
CA GLU A 154 -10.69 3.34 6.13
C GLU A 154 -10.25 3.15 4.68
N LEU A 155 -9.22 2.34 4.49
CA LEU A 155 -8.61 2.07 3.19
C LEU A 155 -8.63 0.58 2.90
N PHE A 156 -9.19 0.23 1.75
CA PHE A 156 -9.27 -1.17 1.31
C PHE A 156 -8.52 -1.35 0.00
N ASP A 157 -7.49 -2.19 0.02
CA ASP A 157 -6.80 -2.61 -1.19
C ASP A 157 -7.19 -4.06 -1.52
N ARG A 158 -7.73 -4.28 -2.70
CA ARG A 158 -8.09 -5.59 -3.23
C ARG A 158 -7.35 -5.83 -4.51
N PHE A 159 -6.62 -6.91 -4.56
CA PHE A 159 -5.82 -7.28 -5.71
C PHE A 159 -5.99 -8.76 -6.02
N VAL A 160 -6.19 -9.06 -7.29
CA VAL A 160 -6.24 -10.40 -7.84
C VAL A 160 -5.36 -10.45 -9.08
N ALA A 161 -4.54 -11.48 -9.21
CA ALA A 161 -3.76 -11.72 -10.41
C ALA A 161 -3.89 -13.16 -10.85
N ALA A 162 -4.00 -13.36 -12.15
CA ALA A 162 -3.83 -14.67 -12.79
C ALA A 162 -2.67 -14.57 -13.77
N TYR A 163 -1.80 -15.58 -13.78
CA TYR A 163 -0.63 -15.57 -14.64
C TYR A 163 -0.31 -16.99 -15.14
N ALA A 164 0.25 -17.04 -16.34
CA ALA A 164 0.79 -18.25 -16.90
C ALA A 164 2.06 -17.92 -17.69
N ASN A 165 3.04 -18.83 -17.62
CA ASN A 165 4.19 -18.80 -18.50
C ASN A 165 4.47 -20.21 -19.04
N ALA A 166 5.06 -20.27 -20.22
CA ALA A 166 5.52 -21.49 -20.81
C ALA A 166 6.83 -21.23 -21.56
N ASP A 167 7.81 -22.06 -21.32
CA ASP A 167 9.10 -22.07 -21.99
C ASP A 167 9.30 -23.43 -22.62
N TYR A 168 9.50 -23.44 -23.93
CA TYR A 168 9.79 -24.64 -24.67
C TYR A 168 11.17 -24.55 -25.31
N SER A 169 12.00 -25.58 -25.14
CA SER A 169 13.32 -25.68 -25.72
C SER A 169 13.42 -26.92 -26.59
N PHE A 170 14.02 -26.73 -27.78
CA PHE A 170 14.30 -27.81 -28.73
C PHE A 170 15.82 -27.94 -28.94
N ASP A 171 16.34 -29.13 -28.74
CA ASP A 171 17.76 -29.50 -28.92
C ASP A 171 18.74 -28.56 -28.23
N ARG A 172 18.32 -27.89 -27.13
CA ARG A 172 19.07 -26.84 -26.44
C ARG A 172 19.55 -25.70 -27.37
N LYS A 173 19.12 -25.68 -28.64
CA LYS A 173 19.46 -24.69 -29.64
C LYS A 173 18.41 -23.60 -29.71
N TYR A 174 17.15 -23.96 -29.78
CA TYR A 174 16.03 -23.05 -29.97
C TYR A 174 15.14 -23.06 -28.75
N SER A 175 14.79 -21.89 -28.25
CA SER A 175 13.84 -21.76 -27.16
C SER A 175 12.81 -20.68 -27.48
N ILE A 176 11.55 -20.98 -27.17
CA ILE A 176 10.46 -20.00 -27.23
C ILE A 176 9.85 -19.86 -25.83
N SER A 177 9.50 -18.64 -25.45
CA SER A 177 8.87 -18.33 -24.18
C SER A 177 7.61 -17.50 -24.39
N ALA A 178 6.59 -17.76 -23.61
CA ALA A 178 5.37 -16.97 -23.57
C ALA A 178 4.97 -16.71 -22.13
N THR A 179 4.66 -15.47 -21.79
CA THR A 179 4.14 -15.07 -20.49
C THR A 179 2.87 -14.25 -20.69
N ILE A 180 1.84 -14.58 -19.92
CA ILE A 180 0.59 -13.84 -19.88
C ILE A 180 0.26 -13.58 -18.41
N ARG A 181 -0.18 -12.35 -18.11
CA ARG A 181 -0.61 -11.97 -16.78
C ARG A 181 -1.79 -11.00 -16.87
N VAL A 182 -2.77 -11.21 -16.03
CA VAL A 182 -3.91 -10.32 -15.88
C VAL A 182 -4.02 -9.92 -14.42
N ASP A 183 -3.87 -8.63 -14.17
CA ASP A 183 -3.95 -8.04 -12.82
C ASP A 183 -5.25 -7.29 -12.67
N GLY A 184 -5.97 -7.53 -11.58
CA GLY A 184 -7.17 -6.81 -11.20
C GLY A 184 -6.99 -6.10 -9.86
N SER A 185 -7.40 -4.83 -9.78
CA SER A 185 -7.31 -4.06 -8.54
C SER A 185 -8.43 -3.02 -8.47
N ASN A 186 -8.93 -2.78 -7.24
CA ASN A 186 -9.83 -1.66 -6.99
C ASN A 186 -9.13 -0.29 -7.20
N ALA A 187 -7.79 -0.27 -7.20
CA ALA A 187 -6.96 0.89 -7.50
C ALA A 187 -7.09 1.40 -8.92
N LEU A 188 -7.40 0.53 -9.87
CA LEU A 188 -7.46 0.86 -11.30
C LEU A 188 -8.71 1.62 -11.72
N GLY A 189 -9.66 1.88 -10.84
CA GLY A 189 -10.81 2.73 -11.09
C GLY A 189 -12.17 2.15 -10.67
N LYS A 190 -13.21 2.96 -10.75
CA LYS A 190 -14.59 2.59 -10.35
C LYS A 190 -15.29 1.70 -11.37
N SER A 191 -14.91 1.76 -12.64
CA SER A 191 -15.53 0.97 -13.72
C SER A 191 -14.98 -0.45 -13.75
N ALA A 192 -15.85 -1.46 -13.80
CA ALA A 192 -15.46 -2.88 -13.83
C ALA A 192 -14.50 -3.22 -14.98
N ASN A 193 -14.68 -2.64 -16.15
CA ASN A 193 -13.84 -2.90 -17.33
C ASN A 193 -12.46 -2.28 -17.26
N LYS A 194 -12.26 -1.27 -16.41
CA LYS A 194 -10.95 -0.60 -16.22
C LYS A 194 -10.13 -1.18 -15.07
N ARG A 195 -10.67 -2.17 -14.37
CA ARG A 195 -10.00 -2.79 -13.21
C ARG A 195 -9.03 -3.90 -13.58
N TRP A 196 -8.96 -4.27 -14.86
CA TRP A 196 -8.15 -5.37 -15.35
C TRP A 196 -7.04 -4.85 -16.25
N LEU A 197 -5.83 -5.31 -15.99
CA LEU A 197 -4.61 -4.90 -16.68
C LEU A 197 -3.92 -6.14 -17.25
N PRO A 198 -4.20 -6.48 -18.52
CA PRO A 198 -3.50 -7.58 -19.17
C PRO A 198 -2.09 -7.15 -19.59
N THR A 199 -1.14 -8.03 -19.34
CA THR A 199 0.25 -7.91 -19.79
C THR A 199 0.67 -9.23 -20.43
N TRP A 200 1.56 -9.18 -21.42
CA TRP A 200 2.06 -10.36 -22.07
C TRP A 200 3.43 -10.13 -22.66
N ASN A 201 4.19 -11.19 -22.81
CA ASN A 201 5.50 -11.18 -23.44
C ASN A 201 5.71 -12.48 -24.20
N PHE A 202 6.28 -12.39 -25.39
CA PHE A 202 6.78 -13.52 -26.18
C PHE A 202 8.28 -13.33 -26.42
N GLY A 203 9.04 -14.41 -26.27
CA GLY A 203 10.47 -14.42 -26.48
C GLY A 203 10.90 -15.59 -27.34
N ALA A 204 11.95 -15.39 -28.11
CA ALA A 204 12.66 -16.44 -28.82
C ALA A 204 14.15 -16.33 -28.53
N LYS A 205 14.83 -17.45 -28.38
CA LYS A 205 16.26 -17.53 -28.16
C LYS A 205 16.85 -18.59 -29.08
N TRP A 206 17.95 -18.23 -29.74
CA TRP A 206 18.77 -19.15 -30.51
C TRP A 206 20.15 -19.23 -29.89
N ASN A 207 20.54 -20.42 -29.43
CA ASN A 207 21.86 -20.73 -28.90
C ASN A 207 22.76 -21.15 -30.05
N ILE A 208 23.38 -20.20 -30.72
CA ILE A 208 24.19 -20.40 -31.92
C ILE A 208 25.40 -21.28 -31.61
N GLN A 209 25.96 -21.15 -30.41
CA GLN A 209 27.09 -21.98 -29.99
C GLN A 209 26.83 -23.49 -30.01
N ASN A 210 25.55 -23.91 -29.98
CA ASN A 210 25.18 -25.33 -30.00
C ASN A 210 24.94 -25.86 -31.41
N GLU A 211 25.14 -25.03 -32.43
CA GLU A 211 25.01 -25.48 -33.83
C GLU A 211 26.27 -26.17 -34.31
N SER A 212 26.10 -27.17 -35.20
CA SER A 212 27.21 -27.99 -35.71
C SER A 212 28.26 -27.17 -36.48
N PHE A 213 27.85 -26.05 -37.08
CA PHE A 213 28.82 -25.16 -37.78
C PHE A 213 29.72 -24.37 -36.81
N MET A 214 29.40 -24.34 -35.51
CA MET A 214 30.18 -23.67 -34.47
C MET A 214 31.21 -24.61 -33.80
N GLU A 215 31.19 -25.90 -34.07
CA GLU A 215 32.11 -26.86 -33.45
C GLU A 215 33.58 -26.46 -33.59
N ASN A 216 33.98 -25.91 -34.74
CA ASN A 216 35.34 -25.45 -34.99
C ASN A 216 35.69 -24.09 -34.29
N ALA A 217 34.69 -23.41 -33.76
CA ALA A 217 34.85 -22.14 -33.03
C ALA A 217 34.77 -22.31 -31.52
N SER A 218 34.53 -23.54 -31.03
CA SER A 218 34.35 -23.84 -29.61
C SER A 218 35.57 -23.51 -28.75
N ASP A 219 36.78 -23.45 -29.36
CA ASP A 219 38.00 -23.15 -28.63
C ASP A 219 38.12 -21.68 -28.21
N TRP A 220 37.35 -20.78 -28.80
CA TRP A 220 37.41 -19.36 -28.55
C TRP A 220 36.06 -18.66 -28.32
N VAL A 221 34.94 -19.37 -28.59
CA VAL A 221 33.57 -18.87 -28.38
C VAL A 221 32.82 -19.82 -27.46
N ASP A 222 32.74 -19.51 -26.16
CA ASP A 222 32.02 -20.32 -25.19
C ASP A 222 30.50 -20.11 -25.26
N VAL A 223 30.06 -18.87 -25.47
CA VAL A 223 28.64 -18.51 -25.53
C VAL A 223 28.36 -17.52 -26.64
N LEU A 224 27.49 -17.90 -27.56
CA LEU A 224 26.93 -17.05 -28.59
C LEU A 224 25.43 -17.31 -28.70
N SER A 225 24.61 -16.38 -28.28
CA SER A 225 23.15 -16.52 -28.37
C SER A 225 22.48 -15.25 -28.87
N LEU A 226 21.49 -15.43 -29.74
CA LEU A 226 20.59 -14.35 -30.16
C LEU A 226 19.27 -14.49 -29.41
N ARG A 227 18.80 -13.36 -28.86
CA ARG A 227 17.54 -13.31 -28.14
C ARG A 227 16.68 -12.18 -28.66
N LEU A 228 15.41 -12.48 -28.93
CA LEU A 228 14.39 -11.51 -29.34
C LEU A 228 13.21 -11.61 -28.37
N SER A 229 12.67 -10.49 -27.94
CA SER A 229 11.45 -10.46 -27.15
C SER A 229 10.55 -9.30 -27.54
N TYR A 230 9.23 -9.55 -27.50
CA TYR A 230 8.21 -8.55 -27.77
C TYR A 230 7.04 -8.74 -26.81
N GLY A 231 6.54 -7.63 -26.25
CA GLY A 231 5.47 -7.74 -25.27
C GLY A 231 4.85 -6.40 -24.90
N LEU A 232 3.74 -6.50 -24.19
CA LEU A 232 3.03 -5.39 -23.57
C LEU A 232 3.27 -5.44 -22.07
N THR A 233 3.87 -4.38 -21.53
CA THR A 233 4.04 -4.18 -20.08
C THR A 233 3.15 -3.03 -19.61
N ALA A 234 2.68 -3.14 -18.39
CA ALA A 234 1.90 -2.09 -17.76
C ALA A 234 2.25 -2.00 -16.28
N SER A 235 2.17 -0.80 -15.73
CA SER A 235 2.38 -0.56 -14.29
C SER A 235 1.08 -0.08 -13.64
N MET A 236 0.79 -0.61 -12.44
CA MET A 236 -0.28 -0.06 -11.62
C MET A 236 0.20 1.22 -10.94
N PRO A 237 -0.59 2.29 -10.96
CA PRO A 237 -0.32 3.42 -10.08
C PRO A 237 -0.37 2.94 -8.63
N GLN A 238 0.62 3.31 -7.84
CA GLN A 238 0.50 3.15 -6.39
C GLN A 238 -0.65 4.05 -5.94
N LEU A 239 -1.63 3.48 -5.26
CA LEU A 239 -2.68 4.26 -4.63
C LEU A 239 -2.05 5.19 -3.60
N ALA A 240 -1.93 6.46 -3.96
CA ALA A 240 -2.06 7.50 -2.97
C ALA A 240 -3.48 7.35 -2.40
N SER A 241 -3.58 7.07 -1.09
CA SER A 241 -4.79 6.90 -0.31
C SER A 241 -6.02 7.57 -0.95
N ALA A 242 -6.85 6.79 -1.59
CA ALA A 242 -8.17 7.26 -1.99
C ALA A 242 -9.04 7.14 -0.75
N GLY A 243 -9.18 8.24 -0.02
CA GLY A 243 -10.18 8.37 1.01
C GLY A 243 -11.54 7.99 0.41
N VAL A 244 -12.17 7.01 1.01
CA VAL A 244 -13.57 6.70 0.71
C VAL A 244 -14.39 7.65 1.57
N VAL A 245 -15.01 8.61 0.94
CA VAL A 245 -16.11 9.37 1.51
C VAL A 245 -17.34 8.46 1.55
#